data_454e5a94f6fdf79aaf210e019f2b7ca8
#
_entry.id   454e5a94f6fdf79aaf210e019f2b7ca8
#
_cell.length_a   1.000
_cell.length_b   1.000
_cell.length_c   1.000
_cell.angle_alpha   90.00
_cell.angle_beta   90.00
_cell.angle_gamma   90.00
#
_symmetry.space_group_name_H-M   'P 1'
#
loop_
_entity.id
_entity.type
_entity.pdbx_description
1 polymer ?
#
loop_
_entity_poly.entity_id
_entity_poly.type
_entity_poly.pdbx_seq_one_letter_code
_entity_poly.pdbx_strand_id
1 'polypeptide(L)'
;MRSWTRPVLPGSVLLALIACSGGGAPAPKYPTGPEASLATAWEDASRTAHTLVLGGTAIPYTATAGHLTAIAPDGRTPEAAFFYVAYTADGQDPARRPVTFFYNGGPGSSSVWLHLGSFGPRRLVTGEPATTEPTPFPLVDNPECLLDASDLVYVDAVGTGLSVAVAPYANRDFWGVDADAAVFRDFVRAYLAANRREASPLYLFGESYGTPRTAVLANLLCAAGLPPAGVVLQSSVLDYNANGDMGNGVSCAGFVPTYAAVGAFYGLDTPPPGDLTAFLGQVRAFTAASYTPAVQAWLTAGTPPDPFLVGRLNAVTGIAPALWTQDLNLQPGPVRTGLLPGTLIGRYDARVSAPAGSALASEGDPSSTFITPSFKTAITRYLQHDLGYPDAAGYRISSEAANESWDFSHDGKQLPDTIPDLAAAIEQNPGLKVLSLNGYHDLATPFYQTELDLARLGAQPNLGVRFYAGGHMVYLDDTSRPLEKADLAAFYQAAPGWAGAWTPPALPVRWTLAPPAVPAPEPMVQAAPGGPLYDPYVPPGKRRPSAAPPSSGAALREQVRRKLDAVAGPNIPRPGPGPAPDRR
;
A
#
# COMPACT_ATOMS: atom_id res chain seq x y z
N MET A 1 53.10 -72.85 22.58
CA MET A 1 54.12 -72.65 23.62
C MET A 1 54.30 -71.16 23.89
N ARG A 2 54.14 -70.77 25.14
CA ARG A 2 54.61 -69.53 25.78
C ARG A 2 54.02 -68.18 25.30
N SER A 3 53.06 -67.75 25.95
CA SER A 3 52.73 -66.49 26.67
C SER A 3 53.91 -65.51 26.86
N TRP A 4 53.65 -64.23 26.62
CA TRP A 4 54.15 -63.12 27.43
C TRP A 4 53.23 -61.93 27.33
N THR A 5 52.63 -61.60 28.44
CA THR A 5 51.88 -60.38 28.75
C THR A 5 52.82 -59.22 28.97
N ARG A 6 52.44 -58.00 28.54
CA ARG A 6 52.98 -56.73 29.04
C ARG A 6 51.91 -55.63 29.12
N PRO A 7 52.10 -54.67 30.00
CA PRO A 7 51.01 -53.90 30.57
C PRO A 7 50.64 -52.63 29.77
N VAL A 8 49.39 -52.28 29.92
CA VAL A 8 48.81 -51.05 29.38
C VAL A 8 49.13 -49.90 30.34
N LEU A 9 49.69 -48.80 29.81
CA LEU A 9 49.78 -47.49 30.45
C LEU A 9 48.58 -46.63 29.99
N PRO A 10 47.98 -45.84 30.88
CA PRO A 10 46.83 -45.02 30.52
C PRO A 10 47.30 -43.78 29.73
N GLY A 11 46.94 -43.71 28.47
CA GLY A 11 47.11 -42.51 27.65
C GLY A 11 46.01 -41.48 27.99
N SER A 12 46.43 -40.31 28.43
CA SER A 12 45.56 -39.15 28.65
C SER A 12 44.94 -38.72 27.32
N VAL A 13 43.64 -38.90 27.18
CA VAL A 13 42.89 -38.34 26.03
C VAL A 13 42.66 -36.86 26.32
N LEU A 14 43.40 -36.03 25.62
CA LEU A 14 43.18 -34.59 25.54
C LEU A 14 41.93 -34.36 24.68
N LEU A 15 40.78 -34.12 25.30
CA LEU A 15 39.57 -33.65 24.60
C LEU A 15 39.85 -32.23 24.13
N ALA A 16 40.15 -32.07 22.85
CA ALA A 16 40.08 -30.77 22.17
C ALA A 16 38.59 -30.38 22.05
N LEU A 17 38.13 -29.45 22.89
CA LEU A 17 36.86 -28.74 22.71
C LEU A 17 37.00 -27.91 21.42
N ILE A 18 36.53 -28.44 20.31
CA ILE A 18 36.24 -27.65 19.12
C ILE A 18 35.03 -26.77 19.50
N ALA A 19 35.28 -25.51 19.84
CA ALA A 19 34.23 -24.50 19.91
C ALA A 19 33.68 -24.37 18.47
N CYS A 20 32.49 -24.98 18.25
CA CYS A 20 31.69 -24.63 17.11
C CYS A 20 31.29 -23.16 17.28
N SER A 21 32.07 -22.26 16.69
CA SER A 21 31.61 -20.92 16.39
C SER A 21 30.37 -21.09 15.53
N GLY A 22 29.20 -20.82 16.10
CA GLY A 22 27.96 -20.78 15.35
C GLY A 22 28.12 -19.78 14.22
N GLY A 23 28.30 -20.30 13.02
CA GLY A 23 28.27 -19.51 11.81
C GLY A 23 26.85 -18.97 11.65
N GLY A 24 26.61 -17.74 12.15
CA GLY A 24 25.41 -17.00 11.78
C GLY A 24 25.36 -16.89 10.26
N ALA A 25 24.18 -17.01 9.68
CA ALA A 25 24.01 -16.75 8.25
C ALA A 25 24.68 -15.40 7.91
N PRO A 26 25.40 -15.29 6.77
CA PRO A 26 26.00 -14.03 6.38
C PRO A 26 24.95 -12.93 6.37
N ALA A 27 25.34 -11.74 6.85
CA ALA A 27 24.44 -10.58 6.84
C ALA A 27 23.95 -10.33 5.40
N PRO A 28 22.66 -9.98 5.23
CA PRO A 28 22.13 -9.70 3.91
C PRO A 28 22.87 -8.54 3.26
N LYS A 29 23.17 -8.66 1.96
CA LYS A 29 23.87 -7.62 1.18
C LYS A 29 23.10 -6.30 1.18
N TYR A 30 21.76 -6.36 1.18
CA TYR A 30 20.86 -5.21 1.22
C TYR A 30 19.97 -5.30 2.47
N PRO A 31 20.41 -4.74 3.60
CA PRO A 31 19.65 -4.77 4.84
C PRO A 31 18.50 -3.74 4.82
N THR A 32 17.36 -4.07 5.45
CA THR A 32 16.13 -3.25 5.45
C THR A 32 15.80 -2.63 6.81
N GLY A 33 16.68 -2.78 7.82
CA GLY A 33 16.46 -2.16 9.14
C GLY A 33 16.55 -0.63 9.09
N PRO A 34 16.08 0.08 10.15
CA PRO A 34 16.07 1.55 10.18
C PRO A 34 17.44 2.18 10.07
N GLU A 35 18.44 1.60 10.71
CA GLU A 35 19.83 2.07 10.70
C GLU A 35 20.65 1.50 9.54
N ALA A 36 20.04 0.76 8.64
CA ALA A 36 20.75 0.15 7.53
C ALA A 36 21.22 1.21 6.53
N SER A 37 22.46 1.04 6.10
CA SER A 37 23.14 1.91 5.15
C SER A 37 24.23 1.12 4.43
N LEU A 38 24.43 1.36 3.15
CA LEU A 38 25.59 0.88 2.41
C LEU A 38 26.72 1.88 2.57
N ALA A 39 27.94 1.40 2.81
CA ALA A 39 29.12 2.26 2.81
C ALA A 39 29.40 2.87 1.43
N THR A 40 29.00 2.16 0.37
CA THR A 40 29.17 2.57 -1.03
C THR A 40 27.99 2.01 -1.84
N ALA A 41 27.44 2.81 -2.75
CA ALA A 41 26.41 2.34 -3.66
C ALA A 41 26.94 1.24 -4.61
N TRP A 42 26.11 0.25 -4.85
CA TRP A 42 26.39 -0.84 -5.79
C TRP A 42 25.27 -0.90 -6.83
N GLU A 43 25.63 -0.90 -8.10
CA GLU A 43 24.70 -0.86 -9.22
C GLU A 43 24.78 -2.16 -10.04
N ASP A 44 24.77 -3.29 -9.34
CA ASP A 44 24.71 -4.61 -9.98
C ASP A 44 23.35 -4.80 -10.64
N ALA A 45 23.34 -5.25 -11.89
CA ALA A 45 22.13 -5.57 -12.62
C ALA A 45 22.28 -6.84 -13.45
N SER A 46 21.28 -7.69 -13.45
CA SER A 46 21.09 -8.75 -14.44
C SER A 46 20.25 -8.25 -15.60
N ARG A 47 20.54 -8.74 -16.81
CA ARG A 47 19.76 -8.47 -18.01
C ARG A 47 19.43 -9.77 -18.72
N THR A 48 18.16 -10.02 -18.98
CA THR A 48 17.67 -11.23 -19.65
C THR A 48 16.75 -10.86 -20.80
N ALA A 49 16.85 -11.58 -21.91
CA ALA A 49 16.01 -11.39 -23.09
C ALA A 49 14.81 -12.34 -23.04
N HIS A 50 13.65 -11.82 -23.33
CA HIS A 50 12.37 -12.52 -23.27
C HIS A 50 11.49 -12.18 -24.46
N THR A 51 10.40 -12.92 -24.64
CA THR A 51 9.34 -12.60 -25.59
C THR A 51 7.99 -12.85 -24.91
N LEU A 52 7.07 -11.91 -25.04
CA LEU A 52 5.68 -12.03 -24.59
C LEU A 52 4.74 -11.94 -25.79
N VAL A 53 3.67 -12.73 -25.82
CA VAL A 53 2.65 -12.64 -26.86
C VAL A 53 1.43 -11.90 -26.31
N LEU A 54 1.14 -10.72 -26.86
CA LEU A 54 -0.03 -9.91 -26.49
C LEU A 54 -0.94 -9.74 -27.71
N GLY A 55 -2.21 -10.12 -27.59
CA GLY A 55 -3.17 -10.01 -28.70
C GLY A 55 -2.70 -10.70 -29.98
N GLY A 56 -1.93 -11.78 -29.90
CA GLY A 56 -1.36 -12.50 -31.04
C GLY A 56 -0.05 -11.88 -31.58
N THR A 57 0.42 -10.77 -31.04
CA THR A 57 1.68 -10.11 -31.44
C THR A 57 2.81 -10.47 -30.47
N ALA A 58 3.92 -10.98 -31.00
CA ALA A 58 5.12 -11.25 -30.22
C ALA A 58 5.86 -9.93 -29.94
N ILE A 59 6.12 -9.65 -28.69
CA ILE A 59 6.88 -8.47 -28.23
C ILE A 59 8.17 -8.98 -27.60
N PRO A 60 9.31 -8.90 -28.28
CA PRO A 60 10.62 -9.12 -27.66
C PRO A 60 10.91 -7.98 -26.67
N TYR A 61 11.46 -8.33 -25.53
CA TYR A 61 11.80 -7.35 -24.51
C TYR A 61 13.01 -7.77 -23.68
N THR A 62 13.70 -6.81 -23.14
CA THR A 62 14.78 -6.98 -22.16
C THR A 62 14.23 -6.70 -20.77
N ALA A 63 14.40 -7.66 -19.86
CA ALA A 63 14.19 -7.47 -18.43
C ALA A 63 15.52 -7.12 -17.74
N THR A 64 15.52 -6.06 -16.94
CA THR A 64 16.67 -5.64 -16.13
C THR A 64 16.25 -5.64 -14.66
N ALA A 65 16.90 -6.48 -13.84
CA ALA A 65 16.73 -6.48 -12.38
C ALA A 65 18.03 -6.03 -11.73
N GLY A 66 18.03 -4.98 -10.93
CA GLY A 66 19.26 -4.45 -10.37
C GLY A 66 19.07 -3.20 -9.53
N HIS A 67 20.19 -2.56 -9.21
CA HIS A 67 20.22 -1.35 -8.42
C HIS A 67 20.67 -0.15 -9.26
N LEU A 68 20.10 1.00 -8.93
CA LEU A 68 20.54 2.30 -9.42
C LEU A 68 20.55 3.30 -8.25
N THR A 69 21.57 4.13 -8.18
CA THR A 69 21.76 5.08 -7.09
C THR A 69 20.98 6.36 -7.36
N ALA A 70 20.12 6.73 -6.43
CA ALA A 70 19.58 8.08 -6.36
C ALA A 70 20.70 9.02 -5.90
N ILE A 71 20.88 10.12 -6.63
CA ILE A 71 21.88 11.15 -6.35
C ILE A 71 21.14 12.44 -6.02
N ALA A 72 21.47 13.03 -4.87
CA ALA A 72 20.92 14.30 -4.41
C ALA A 72 21.00 15.40 -5.48
N PRO A 73 20.20 16.47 -5.37
CA PRO A 73 20.21 17.59 -6.33
C PRO A 73 21.56 18.29 -6.51
N ASP A 74 22.51 18.10 -5.56
CA ASP A 74 23.88 18.60 -5.68
C ASP A 74 24.70 17.88 -6.76
N GLY A 75 24.17 16.78 -7.32
CA GLY A 75 24.77 15.98 -8.38
C GLY A 75 25.95 15.11 -7.91
N ARG A 76 26.15 14.94 -6.61
CA ARG A 76 27.34 14.28 -6.03
C ARG A 76 27.02 13.32 -4.89
N THR A 77 26.11 13.69 -4.00
CA THR A 77 25.82 12.93 -2.78
C THR A 77 24.92 11.74 -3.12
N PRO A 78 25.39 10.49 -2.94
CA PRO A 78 24.52 9.33 -3.08
C PRO A 78 23.53 9.30 -1.90
N GLU A 79 22.27 8.96 -2.18
CA GLU A 79 21.22 8.91 -1.18
C GLU A 79 20.81 7.47 -0.88
N ALA A 80 20.43 6.73 -1.91
CA ALA A 80 20.00 5.35 -1.78
C ALA A 80 20.29 4.54 -3.04
N ALA A 81 20.60 3.26 -2.87
CA ALA A 81 20.63 2.27 -3.93
C ALA A 81 19.21 1.67 -4.06
N PHE A 82 18.48 2.11 -5.06
CA PHE A 82 17.13 1.62 -5.34
C PHE A 82 17.18 0.31 -6.12
N PHE A 83 16.52 -0.71 -5.61
CA PHE A 83 16.24 -1.90 -6.40
C PHE A 83 15.05 -1.66 -7.32
N TYR A 84 15.21 -2.05 -8.58
CA TYR A 84 14.14 -1.96 -9.57
C TYR A 84 14.14 -3.17 -10.49
N VAL A 85 12.99 -3.44 -11.09
CA VAL A 85 12.87 -4.35 -12.23
C VAL A 85 12.24 -3.58 -13.38
N ALA A 86 12.98 -3.46 -14.49
CA ALA A 86 12.52 -2.78 -15.69
C ALA A 86 12.29 -3.78 -16.82
N TYR A 87 11.20 -3.58 -17.57
CA TYR A 87 10.87 -4.31 -18.79
C TYR A 87 10.82 -3.32 -19.95
N THR A 88 11.72 -3.47 -20.88
CA THR A 88 11.88 -2.58 -22.03
C THR A 88 11.62 -3.33 -23.33
N ALA A 89 10.62 -2.91 -24.10
CA ALA A 89 10.34 -3.51 -25.40
C ALA A 89 11.48 -3.21 -26.38
N ASP A 90 12.03 -4.25 -27.01
CA ASP A 90 13.17 -4.13 -27.89
C ASP A 90 12.82 -3.43 -29.21
N GLY A 91 13.77 -2.70 -29.77
CA GLY A 91 13.65 -2.08 -31.09
C GLY A 91 12.71 -0.87 -31.15
N GLN A 92 12.25 -0.34 -30.01
CA GLN A 92 11.40 0.86 -29.93
C GLN A 92 12.26 2.12 -29.80
N ASP A 93 11.72 3.25 -30.29
CA ASP A 93 12.35 4.57 -30.12
C ASP A 93 12.12 5.08 -28.68
N PRO A 94 13.16 5.19 -27.85
CA PRO A 94 13.02 5.63 -26.45
C PRO A 94 12.39 7.02 -26.33
N ALA A 95 12.65 7.95 -27.27
CA ALA A 95 12.13 9.31 -27.21
C ALA A 95 10.60 9.39 -27.37
N ARG A 96 10.00 8.38 -27.99
CA ARG A 96 8.56 8.34 -28.28
C ARG A 96 7.79 7.36 -27.42
N ARG A 97 8.49 6.37 -26.88
CA ARG A 97 7.88 5.32 -26.08
C ARG A 97 7.71 5.77 -24.63
N PRO A 98 6.51 5.64 -24.04
CA PRO A 98 6.30 5.92 -22.62
C PRO A 98 7.20 5.07 -21.72
N VAL A 99 7.55 5.60 -20.55
CA VAL A 99 8.14 4.88 -19.43
C VAL A 99 7.29 5.12 -18.20
N THR A 100 6.89 4.05 -17.52
CA THR A 100 6.02 4.10 -16.34
C THR A 100 6.73 3.53 -15.13
N PHE A 101 6.77 4.32 -14.05
CA PHE A 101 7.29 3.90 -12.76
C PHE A 101 6.13 3.42 -11.88
N PHE A 102 6.19 2.15 -11.47
CA PHE A 102 5.20 1.49 -10.61
C PHE A 102 5.74 1.33 -9.21
N TYR A 103 4.95 1.69 -8.21
CA TYR A 103 5.30 1.51 -6.81
C TYR A 103 4.07 1.34 -5.92
N ASN A 104 4.15 0.37 -5.00
CA ASN A 104 3.16 0.18 -3.96
C ASN A 104 3.36 1.18 -2.81
N GLY A 105 2.41 1.19 -1.90
CA GLY A 105 2.39 2.06 -0.74
C GLY A 105 2.82 1.37 0.56
N GLY A 106 1.89 1.11 1.40
CA GLY A 106 2.02 0.67 2.78
C GLY A 106 1.73 1.81 3.75
N PRO A 107 2.63 2.76 4.06
CA PRO A 107 4.06 2.81 3.68
C PRO A 107 4.87 1.62 4.17
N GLY A 108 6.04 1.39 3.57
CA GLY A 108 6.90 0.26 3.93
C GLY A 108 6.62 -1.03 3.16
N SER A 109 5.85 -0.99 2.05
CA SER A 109 5.72 -2.12 1.14
C SER A 109 6.69 -2.00 -0.04
N SER A 110 7.24 -3.14 -0.49
CA SER A 110 7.88 -3.25 -1.79
C SER A 110 6.82 -3.24 -2.90
N SER A 111 7.26 -3.10 -4.15
CA SER A 111 6.36 -3.04 -5.31
C SER A 111 5.92 -4.41 -5.83
N VAL A 112 6.08 -5.46 -5.03
CA VAL A 112 5.79 -6.86 -5.41
C VAL A 112 4.34 -7.07 -5.83
N TRP A 113 3.39 -6.38 -5.21
CA TRP A 113 1.97 -6.55 -5.48
C TRP A 113 1.61 -6.06 -6.89
N LEU A 114 2.03 -4.85 -7.24
CA LEU A 114 1.92 -4.35 -8.60
C LEU A 114 2.77 -5.18 -9.57
N HIS A 115 3.99 -5.59 -9.19
CA HIS A 115 4.91 -6.27 -10.08
C HIS A 115 4.37 -7.64 -10.54
N LEU A 116 3.96 -8.51 -9.60
CA LEU A 116 3.51 -9.86 -9.90
C LEU A 116 1.98 -10.02 -9.90
N GLY A 117 1.24 -8.99 -9.55
CA GLY A 117 -0.23 -9.03 -9.52
C GLY A 117 -0.89 -8.28 -10.67
N SER A 118 -0.25 -7.20 -11.17
CA SER A 118 -0.91 -6.27 -12.08
C SER A 118 -0.51 -6.47 -13.57
N PHE A 119 0.20 -5.54 -14.12
CA PHE A 119 0.43 -5.36 -15.57
C PHE A 119 1.85 -5.68 -16.02
N GLY A 120 2.67 -6.34 -15.20
CA GLY A 120 3.98 -6.87 -15.58
C GLY A 120 3.87 -8.03 -16.59
N PRO A 121 4.98 -8.46 -17.22
CA PRO A 121 4.98 -9.56 -18.19
C PRO A 121 4.54 -10.90 -17.59
N ARG A 122 4.75 -11.10 -16.28
CA ARG A 122 4.33 -12.29 -15.55
C ARG A 122 3.42 -11.88 -14.40
N ARG A 123 2.40 -12.69 -14.12
CA ARG A 123 1.48 -12.47 -13.00
C ARG A 123 1.16 -13.75 -12.24
N LEU A 124 0.80 -13.62 -10.97
CA LEU A 124 0.19 -14.67 -10.19
C LEU A 124 -1.30 -14.79 -10.52
N VAL A 125 -1.78 -16.01 -10.71
CA VAL A 125 -3.21 -16.29 -10.90
C VAL A 125 -3.84 -16.49 -9.54
N THR A 126 -4.38 -15.42 -8.98
CA THR A 126 -4.96 -15.40 -7.63
C THR A 126 -6.37 -15.98 -7.58
N GLY A 127 -7.01 -16.20 -8.75
CA GLY A 127 -8.39 -16.68 -8.82
C GLY A 127 -9.41 -15.65 -8.34
N GLU A 128 -10.64 -16.09 -8.13
CA GLU A 128 -11.67 -15.26 -7.52
C GLU A 128 -11.46 -15.22 -6.00
N PRO A 129 -11.33 -14.03 -5.39
CA PRO A 129 -10.98 -13.91 -3.98
C PRO A 129 -11.95 -14.58 -3.01
N ALA A 130 -13.20 -14.76 -3.42
CA ALA A 130 -14.26 -15.27 -2.54
C ALA A 130 -14.23 -16.79 -2.31
N THR A 131 -13.47 -17.58 -3.09
CA THR A 131 -13.72 -19.04 -3.18
C THR A 131 -12.51 -19.93 -2.93
N THR A 132 -11.31 -19.37 -2.72
CA THR A 132 -10.09 -20.17 -2.79
C THR A 132 -9.39 -20.32 -1.46
N GLU A 133 -9.09 -21.59 -1.11
CA GLU A 133 -8.09 -21.92 -0.11
C GLU A 133 -6.73 -21.34 -0.53
N PRO A 134 -5.91 -20.83 0.40
CA PRO A 134 -4.59 -20.30 0.09
C PRO A 134 -3.70 -21.44 -0.40
N THR A 135 -3.58 -21.54 -1.72
CA THR A 135 -2.64 -22.46 -2.37
C THR A 135 -1.56 -21.65 -3.06
N PRO A 136 -0.39 -22.22 -3.35
CA PRO A 136 0.60 -21.53 -4.17
C PRO A 136 -0.01 -21.17 -5.52
N PHE A 137 -0.15 -19.87 -5.79
CA PHE A 137 -0.68 -19.40 -7.06
C PHE A 137 0.34 -19.61 -8.18
N PRO A 138 -0.07 -20.10 -9.37
CA PRO A 138 0.83 -20.24 -10.49
C PRO A 138 1.25 -18.87 -11.04
N LEU A 139 2.54 -18.74 -11.38
CA LEU A 139 3.09 -17.59 -12.10
C LEU A 139 3.00 -17.88 -13.61
N VAL A 140 2.26 -17.07 -14.36
CA VAL A 140 1.99 -17.26 -15.78
C VAL A 140 2.36 -16.02 -16.60
N ASP A 141 2.42 -16.15 -17.93
CA ASP A 141 2.47 -14.99 -18.82
C ASP A 141 1.18 -14.18 -18.67
N ASN A 142 1.33 -12.86 -18.67
CA ASN A 142 0.23 -11.94 -18.39
C ASN A 142 -0.37 -11.41 -19.70
N PRO A 143 -1.57 -11.81 -20.09
CA PRO A 143 -2.23 -11.30 -21.28
C PRO A 143 -2.65 -9.82 -21.16
N GLU A 144 -2.76 -9.29 -19.93
CA GLU A 144 -3.06 -7.89 -19.63
C GLU A 144 -1.80 -7.04 -19.37
N CYS A 145 -0.61 -7.53 -19.76
CA CYS A 145 0.63 -6.76 -19.62
C CYS A 145 0.56 -5.42 -20.39
N LEU A 146 1.10 -4.36 -19.78
CA LEU A 146 1.16 -3.02 -20.37
C LEU A 146 2.38 -2.80 -21.26
N LEU A 147 3.16 -3.85 -21.53
CA LEU A 147 4.34 -3.74 -22.38
C LEU A 147 4.00 -3.42 -23.87
N ASP A 148 2.75 -3.51 -24.26
CA ASP A 148 2.26 -3.01 -25.54
C ASP A 148 2.10 -1.48 -25.60
N ALA A 149 2.00 -0.81 -24.46
CA ALA A 149 1.75 0.63 -24.35
C ALA A 149 2.93 1.43 -23.77
N SER A 150 3.70 0.85 -22.87
CA SER A 150 4.78 1.53 -22.12
C SER A 150 5.90 0.56 -21.79
N ASP A 151 7.11 1.08 -21.56
CA ASP A 151 8.10 0.34 -20.78
C ASP A 151 7.75 0.47 -19.30
N LEU A 152 8.04 -0.59 -18.51
CA LEU A 152 7.55 -0.72 -17.14
C LEU A 152 8.74 -0.78 -16.18
N VAL A 153 8.72 0.02 -15.13
CA VAL A 153 9.77 0.07 -14.11
C VAL A 153 9.13 -0.09 -12.73
N TYR A 154 9.27 -1.26 -12.12
CA TYR A 154 8.80 -1.54 -10.77
C TYR A 154 9.89 -1.18 -9.78
N VAL A 155 9.61 -0.28 -8.83
CA VAL A 155 10.60 0.34 -7.95
C VAL A 155 10.25 0.07 -6.50
N ASP A 156 11.19 -0.47 -5.73
CA ASP A 156 11.01 -0.68 -4.30
C ASP A 156 11.43 0.56 -3.51
N ALA A 157 10.60 1.01 -2.57
CA ALA A 157 10.94 2.12 -1.67
C ALA A 157 12.13 1.77 -0.76
N VAL A 158 12.85 2.78 -0.28
CA VAL A 158 14.03 2.59 0.60
C VAL A 158 13.65 1.84 1.87
N GLY A 159 14.40 0.77 2.18
CA GLY A 159 14.13 -0.13 3.31
C GLY A 159 13.14 -1.24 2.99
N THR A 160 12.71 -1.39 1.73
CA THR A 160 11.84 -2.47 1.25
C THR A 160 12.49 -3.20 0.08
N GLY A 161 11.97 -4.35 -0.30
CA GLY A 161 12.53 -5.16 -1.38
C GLY A 161 14.01 -5.43 -1.14
N LEU A 162 14.85 -4.86 -1.97
CA LEU A 162 16.32 -4.84 -1.85
C LEU A 162 16.87 -3.40 -1.85
N SER A 163 16.01 -2.37 -1.76
CA SER A 163 16.41 -0.97 -1.71
C SER A 163 16.96 -0.58 -0.35
N VAL A 164 18.06 0.16 -0.33
CA VAL A 164 18.74 0.54 0.91
C VAL A 164 19.43 1.90 0.76
N ALA A 165 19.47 2.68 1.84
CA ALA A 165 20.19 3.94 1.90
C ALA A 165 21.69 3.76 1.69
N VAL A 166 22.36 4.82 1.24
CA VAL A 166 23.82 4.91 1.10
C VAL A 166 24.34 5.98 2.07
N ALA A 167 25.46 5.69 2.73
CA ALA A 167 26.08 6.64 3.66
C ALA A 167 26.32 8.01 2.99
N PRO A 168 26.03 9.13 3.69
CA PRO A 168 25.85 9.22 5.13
C PRO A 168 24.45 8.92 5.65
N TYR A 169 23.48 8.60 4.78
CA TYR A 169 22.08 8.34 5.14
C TYR A 169 21.88 6.92 5.65
N ALA A 170 20.82 6.73 6.45
CA ALA A 170 20.25 5.45 6.84
C ALA A 170 18.83 5.31 6.28
N ASN A 171 18.28 4.09 6.22
CA ASN A 171 16.94 3.86 5.65
C ASN A 171 15.87 4.76 6.25
N ARG A 172 15.88 4.95 7.58
CA ARG A 172 14.91 5.78 8.29
C ARG A 172 14.88 7.24 7.84
N ASP A 173 15.99 7.76 7.28
CA ASP A 173 16.06 9.15 6.83
C ASP A 173 15.13 9.41 5.62
N PHE A 174 14.67 8.32 4.98
CA PHE A 174 13.72 8.35 3.85
C PHE A 174 12.32 7.86 4.23
N TRP A 175 12.05 7.58 5.53
CA TRP A 175 10.74 7.10 5.99
C TRP A 175 9.83 8.24 6.41
N GLY A 176 9.41 9.04 5.45
CA GLY A 176 8.48 10.14 5.63
C GLY A 176 7.99 10.66 4.28
N VAL A 177 6.85 11.33 4.28
CA VAL A 177 6.15 11.76 3.05
C VAL A 177 7.07 12.56 2.14
N ASP A 178 7.74 13.57 2.67
CA ASP A 178 8.56 14.48 1.88
C ASP A 178 9.89 13.85 1.45
N ALA A 179 10.57 13.17 2.37
CA ALA A 179 11.87 12.54 2.12
C ALA A 179 11.74 11.38 1.13
N ASP A 180 10.69 10.57 1.25
CA ASP A 180 10.37 9.47 0.34
C ASP A 180 10.10 10.00 -1.07
N ALA A 181 9.23 11.00 -1.24
CA ALA A 181 8.95 11.58 -2.54
C ALA A 181 10.18 12.25 -3.18
N ALA A 182 11.02 12.91 -2.37
CA ALA A 182 12.25 13.57 -2.85
C ALA A 182 13.26 12.56 -3.37
N VAL A 183 13.53 11.46 -2.64
CA VAL A 183 14.50 10.45 -3.08
C VAL A 183 13.96 9.65 -4.28
N PHE A 184 12.63 9.45 -4.40
CA PHE A 184 12.02 8.90 -5.62
C PHE A 184 12.21 9.82 -6.83
N ARG A 185 12.07 11.16 -6.68
CA ARG A 185 12.38 12.13 -7.74
C ARG A 185 13.82 11.95 -8.23
N ASP A 186 14.76 11.80 -7.31
CA ASP A 186 16.18 11.69 -7.62
C ASP A 186 16.51 10.34 -8.27
N PHE A 187 15.83 9.26 -7.86
CA PHE A 187 15.89 7.97 -8.57
C PHE A 187 15.31 8.06 -9.99
N VAL A 188 14.14 8.65 -10.18
CA VAL A 188 13.52 8.82 -11.52
C VAL A 188 14.46 9.60 -12.42
N ARG A 189 15.05 10.71 -11.95
CA ARG A 189 16.04 11.50 -12.69
C ARG A 189 17.25 10.66 -13.09
N ALA A 190 17.82 9.91 -12.14
CA ALA A 190 18.96 9.03 -12.39
C ALA A 190 18.62 7.93 -13.41
N TYR A 191 17.44 7.31 -13.30
CA TYR A 191 16.99 6.28 -14.23
C TYR A 191 16.82 6.81 -15.65
N LEU A 192 16.17 7.97 -15.82
CA LEU A 192 15.98 8.59 -17.13
C LEU A 192 17.33 8.89 -17.78
N ALA A 193 18.28 9.47 -17.05
CA ALA A 193 19.61 9.78 -17.55
C ALA A 193 20.41 8.51 -17.90
N ALA A 194 20.47 7.52 -17.01
CA ALA A 194 21.22 6.28 -17.21
C ALA A 194 20.71 5.47 -18.42
N ASN A 195 19.41 5.53 -18.71
CA ASN A 195 18.77 4.79 -19.79
C ASN A 195 18.44 5.64 -21.02
N ARG A 196 18.90 6.92 -21.09
CA ARG A 196 18.63 7.87 -22.19
C ARG A 196 17.15 8.03 -22.47
N ARG A 197 16.35 8.22 -21.42
CA ARG A 197 14.90 8.32 -21.46
C ARG A 197 14.38 9.72 -21.10
N GLU A 198 15.25 10.75 -21.12
CA GLU A 198 14.87 12.12 -20.73
C GLU A 198 13.80 12.72 -21.67
N ALA A 199 13.73 12.24 -22.92
CA ALA A 199 12.70 12.65 -23.89
C ALA A 199 11.45 11.75 -23.90
N SER A 200 11.46 10.65 -23.12
CA SER A 200 10.31 9.73 -23.04
C SER A 200 9.12 10.37 -22.36
N PRO A 201 7.87 10.13 -22.81
CA PRO A 201 6.71 10.45 -22.01
C PRO A 201 6.75 9.71 -20.67
N LEU A 202 6.86 10.45 -19.58
CA LEU A 202 6.99 9.93 -18.21
C LEU A 202 5.62 9.67 -17.59
N TYR A 203 5.41 8.48 -17.04
CA TYR A 203 4.21 8.14 -16.29
C TYR A 203 4.56 7.62 -14.90
N LEU A 204 3.69 7.90 -13.94
CA LEU A 204 3.77 7.42 -12.56
C LEU A 204 2.54 6.56 -12.26
N PHE A 205 2.72 5.44 -11.59
CA PHE A 205 1.65 4.54 -11.16
C PHE A 205 1.84 4.21 -9.68
N GLY A 206 1.09 4.88 -8.81
CA GLY A 206 1.12 4.64 -7.37
C GLY A 206 -0.14 3.95 -6.87
N GLU A 207 0.02 3.03 -5.91
CA GLU A 207 -1.08 2.34 -5.26
C GLU A 207 -1.08 2.64 -3.76
N SER A 208 -2.28 2.84 -3.17
CA SER A 208 -2.45 3.04 -1.74
C SER A 208 -1.67 4.26 -1.24
N TYR A 209 -0.81 4.16 -0.22
CA TYR A 209 0.13 5.21 0.15
C TYR A 209 1.03 5.67 -1.04
N GLY A 210 1.23 4.84 -2.05
CA GLY A 210 1.88 5.26 -3.29
C GLY A 210 1.16 6.42 -4.01
N THR A 211 -0.11 6.70 -3.69
CA THR A 211 -0.85 7.79 -4.31
C THR A 211 -0.52 9.18 -3.73
N PRO A 212 -0.41 9.41 -2.40
CA PRO A 212 0.20 10.63 -1.89
C PRO A 212 1.65 10.80 -2.35
N ARG A 213 2.46 9.72 -2.37
CA ARG A 213 3.79 9.77 -3.01
C ARG A 213 3.70 10.29 -4.43
N THR A 214 2.76 9.77 -5.25
CA THR A 214 2.57 10.20 -6.64
C THR A 214 2.23 11.68 -6.76
N ALA A 215 1.35 12.20 -5.90
CA ALA A 215 0.97 13.61 -5.92
C ALA A 215 2.16 14.53 -5.63
N VAL A 216 2.87 14.26 -4.53
CA VAL A 216 4.07 15.02 -4.14
C VAL A 216 5.19 14.85 -5.17
N LEU A 217 5.45 13.63 -5.63
CA LEU A 217 6.48 13.34 -6.64
C LEU A 217 6.19 14.04 -7.97
N ALA A 218 4.94 14.06 -8.43
CA ALA A 218 4.56 14.75 -9.65
C ALA A 218 4.84 16.27 -9.56
N ASN A 219 4.52 16.88 -8.41
CA ASN A 219 4.82 18.28 -8.14
C ASN A 219 6.35 18.54 -8.16
N LEU A 220 7.12 17.71 -7.45
CA LEU A 220 8.59 17.81 -7.44
C LEU A 220 9.24 17.60 -8.81
N LEU A 221 8.72 16.68 -9.63
CA LEU A 221 9.22 16.43 -10.98
C LEU A 221 8.89 17.59 -11.91
N CYS A 222 7.69 18.19 -11.83
CA CYS A 222 7.36 19.42 -12.56
C CYS A 222 8.34 20.54 -12.22
N ALA A 223 8.58 20.79 -10.93
CA ALA A 223 9.54 21.77 -10.45
C ALA A 223 10.99 21.49 -10.89
N ALA A 224 11.34 20.22 -11.09
CA ALA A 224 12.65 19.79 -11.59
C ALA A 224 12.78 19.82 -13.13
N GLY A 225 11.75 20.25 -13.88
CA GLY A 225 11.74 20.28 -15.34
C GLY A 225 11.55 18.90 -15.99
N LEU A 226 11.01 17.93 -15.27
CA LEU A 226 10.70 16.56 -15.72
C LEU A 226 9.19 16.28 -15.58
N PRO A 227 8.29 17.09 -16.19
CA PRO A 227 6.86 16.98 -15.96
C PRO A 227 6.32 15.61 -16.44
N PRO A 228 5.57 14.88 -15.61
CA PRO A 228 4.93 13.64 -16.05
C PRO A 228 3.88 13.89 -17.13
N ALA A 229 3.80 13.00 -18.12
CA ALA A 229 2.72 13.01 -19.11
C ALA A 229 1.39 12.49 -18.50
N GLY A 230 1.49 11.66 -17.46
CA GLY A 230 0.33 11.18 -16.75
C GLY A 230 0.66 10.49 -15.42
N VAL A 231 -0.35 10.46 -14.54
CA VAL A 231 -0.28 9.77 -13.25
C VAL A 231 -1.49 8.85 -13.09
N VAL A 232 -1.26 7.67 -12.53
CA VAL A 232 -2.29 6.70 -12.16
C VAL A 232 -2.34 6.60 -10.64
N LEU A 233 -3.52 6.75 -10.08
CA LEU A 233 -3.83 6.72 -8.66
C LEU A 233 -4.69 5.49 -8.38
N GLN A 234 -4.05 4.37 -8.04
CA GLN A 234 -4.73 3.13 -7.74
C GLN A 234 -5.13 3.08 -6.27
N SER A 235 -6.44 2.92 -5.99
CA SER A 235 -6.96 2.79 -4.61
C SER A 235 -6.42 3.85 -3.69
N SER A 236 -6.72 5.12 -4.00
CA SER A 236 -6.02 6.27 -3.46
C SER A 236 -6.48 6.72 -2.08
N VAL A 237 -5.54 7.33 -1.34
CA VAL A 237 -5.76 8.07 -0.10
C VAL A 237 -4.94 9.37 -0.17
N LEU A 238 -5.53 10.44 -0.72
CA LEU A 238 -4.82 11.71 -0.95
C LEU A 238 -4.84 12.64 0.26
N ASP A 239 -5.91 12.56 1.08
CA ASP A 239 -6.05 13.33 2.31
C ASP A 239 -6.32 12.41 3.50
N TYR A 240 -5.29 12.16 4.31
CA TYR A 240 -5.41 11.38 5.54
C TYR A 240 -6.25 12.07 6.62
N ASN A 241 -6.38 13.41 6.55
CA ASN A 241 -7.20 14.16 7.51
C ASN A 241 -8.71 14.03 7.22
N ALA A 242 -9.08 13.61 6.01
CA ALA A 242 -10.46 13.43 5.59
C ALA A 242 -10.94 11.97 5.64
N ASN A 243 -10.03 11.02 5.78
CA ASN A 243 -10.37 9.60 5.86
C ASN A 243 -10.81 9.23 7.28
N GLY A 244 -12.07 8.82 7.44
CA GLY A 244 -12.67 8.51 8.75
C GLY A 244 -12.01 7.34 9.49
N ASP A 245 -11.28 6.45 8.81
CA ASP A 245 -10.50 5.38 9.45
C ASP A 245 -9.16 5.86 10.00
N MET A 246 -8.70 7.04 9.58
CA MET A 246 -7.39 7.60 9.93
C MET A 246 -7.42 8.59 11.09
N GLY A 247 -8.55 9.23 11.37
CA GLY A 247 -8.65 10.31 12.37
C GLY A 247 -9.80 10.18 13.36
N ASN A 248 -9.57 10.58 14.63
CA ASN A 248 -10.65 10.71 15.60
C ASN A 248 -11.56 11.91 15.24
N GLY A 249 -12.87 11.68 15.25
CA GLY A 249 -13.85 12.71 14.95
C GLY A 249 -13.95 13.09 13.47
N VAL A 250 -13.27 12.35 12.59
CA VAL A 250 -13.42 12.47 11.13
C VAL A 250 -14.58 11.60 10.67
N SER A 251 -15.38 12.11 9.73
CA SER A 251 -16.56 11.41 9.22
C SER A 251 -16.20 10.19 8.40
N CYS A 252 -16.84 9.05 8.68
CA CYS A 252 -16.78 7.83 7.87
C CYS A 252 -17.77 7.85 6.68
N ALA A 253 -18.27 9.00 6.26
CA ALA A 253 -19.22 9.09 5.14
C ALA A 253 -18.66 8.48 3.84
N GLY A 254 -17.36 8.58 3.60
CA GLY A 254 -16.71 7.97 2.45
C GLY A 254 -16.80 6.45 2.39
N PHE A 255 -17.06 5.77 3.53
CA PHE A 255 -17.18 4.32 3.61
C PHE A 255 -18.57 3.77 3.28
N VAL A 256 -19.64 4.57 3.45
CA VAL A 256 -21.03 4.06 3.33
C VAL A 256 -21.31 3.41 1.96
N PRO A 257 -20.93 3.99 0.82
CA PRO A 257 -21.12 3.32 -0.47
C PRO A 257 -20.32 2.01 -0.61
N THR A 258 -19.13 1.93 0.00
CA THR A 258 -18.37 0.68 0.05
C THR A 258 -19.06 -0.37 0.92
N TYR A 259 -19.60 0.02 2.08
CA TYR A 259 -20.40 -0.90 2.91
C TYR A 259 -21.61 -1.44 2.15
N ALA A 260 -22.25 -0.60 1.34
CA ALA A 260 -23.37 -1.01 0.50
C ALA A 260 -22.92 -2.01 -0.60
N ALA A 261 -21.78 -1.78 -1.24
CA ALA A 261 -21.24 -2.73 -2.19
C ALA A 261 -20.91 -4.09 -1.55
N VAL A 262 -20.37 -4.08 -0.32
CA VAL A 262 -20.09 -5.30 0.45
C VAL A 262 -21.37 -6.00 0.88
N GLY A 263 -22.39 -5.25 1.34
CA GLY A 263 -23.71 -5.79 1.65
C GLY A 263 -24.36 -6.46 0.44
N ALA A 264 -24.31 -5.82 -0.72
CA ALA A 264 -24.80 -6.37 -1.98
C ALA A 264 -24.07 -7.68 -2.38
N PHE A 265 -22.76 -7.73 -2.23
CA PHE A 265 -21.97 -8.94 -2.51
C PHE A 265 -22.40 -10.13 -1.64
N TYR A 266 -22.69 -9.90 -0.36
CA TYR A 266 -23.18 -10.95 0.54
C TYR A 266 -24.69 -11.15 0.52
N GLY A 267 -25.41 -10.42 -0.34
CA GLY A 267 -26.87 -10.55 -0.48
C GLY A 267 -27.66 -10.08 0.76
N LEU A 268 -27.12 -9.11 1.50
CA LEU A 268 -27.68 -8.58 2.74
C LEU A 268 -28.57 -7.35 2.53
N ASP A 269 -28.52 -6.73 1.34
CA ASP A 269 -29.29 -5.53 1.01
C ASP A 269 -30.77 -5.85 0.79
N THR A 270 -31.64 -4.91 1.14
CA THR A 270 -33.09 -5.09 1.02
C THR A 270 -33.73 -3.86 0.36
N PRO A 271 -34.26 -3.99 -0.88
CA PRO A 271 -34.18 -5.18 -1.76
C PRO A 271 -32.77 -5.38 -2.34
N PRO A 272 -32.42 -6.61 -2.78
CA PRO A 272 -31.16 -6.83 -3.48
C PRO A 272 -31.07 -5.98 -4.76
N PRO A 273 -29.92 -5.32 -5.03
CA PRO A 273 -29.76 -4.48 -6.21
C PRO A 273 -29.73 -5.30 -7.50
N GLY A 274 -30.42 -4.83 -8.54
CA GLY A 274 -30.38 -5.44 -9.87
C GLY A 274 -29.16 -4.98 -10.68
N ASP A 275 -28.70 -3.75 -10.47
CA ASP A 275 -27.51 -3.15 -11.08
C ASP A 275 -26.69 -2.44 -10.00
N LEU A 276 -25.47 -2.92 -9.78
CA LEU A 276 -24.60 -2.40 -8.70
C LEU A 276 -24.22 -0.94 -8.93
N THR A 277 -23.91 -0.55 -10.16
CA THR A 277 -23.48 0.83 -10.48
C THR A 277 -24.59 1.84 -10.22
N ALA A 278 -25.81 1.54 -10.69
CA ALA A 278 -26.99 2.37 -10.47
C ALA A 278 -27.35 2.43 -8.98
N PHE A 279 -27.28 1.31 -8.27
CA PHE A 279 -27.50 1.23 -6.83
C PHE A 279 -26.51 2.10 -6.06
N LEU A 280 -25.22 1.96 -6.33
CA LEU A 280 -24.18 2.76 -5.67
C LEU A 280 -24.31 4.26 -6.00
N GLY A 281 -24.83 4.62 -7.17
CA GLY A 281 -25.20 6.00 -7.48
C GLY A 281 -26.27 6.54 -6.54
N GLN A 282 -27.32 5.74 -6.23
CA GLN A 282 -28.34 6.11 -5.26
C GLN A 282 -27.80 6.18 -3.83
N VAL A 283 -26.90 5.26 -3.45
CA VAL A 283 -26.25 5.26 -2.13
C VAL A 283 -25.35 6.48 -1.96
N ARG A 284 -24.58 6.89 -2.98
CA ARG A 284 -23.82 8.16 -2.95
C ARG A 284 -24.73 9.36 -2.68
N ALA A 285 -25.84 9.46 -3.42
CA ALA A 285 -26.81 10.54 -3.22
C ALA A 285 -27.42 10.52 -1.82
N PHE A 286 -27.80 9.34 -1.31
CA PHE A 286 -28.30 9.17 0.05
C PHE A 286 -27.23 9.53 1.10
N THR A 287 -25.99 9.11 0.90
CA THR A 287 -24.88 9.43 1.78
C THR A 287 -24.68 10.95 1.86
N ALA A 288 -24.61 11.62 0.73
CA ALA A 288 -24.42 13.07 0.68
C ALA A 288 -25.59 13.84 1.32
N ALA A 289 -26.84 13.48 0.97
CA ALA A 289 -28.02 14.25 1.36
C ALA A 289 -28.52 13.95 2.78
N SER A 290 -28.36 12.72 3.28
CA SER A 290 -28.98 12.29 4.53
C SER A 290 -27.95 11.86 5.59
N TYR A 291 -27.01 10.99 5.24
CA TYR A 291 -26.07 10.46 6.22
C TYR A 291 -25.01 11.50 6.63
N THR A 292 -24.39 12.22 5.68
CA THR A 292 -23.35 13.20 5.98
C THR A 292 -23.78 14.29 6.96
N PRO A 293 -24.97 14.93 6.82
CA PRO A 293 -25.44 15.89 7.82
C PRO A 293 -25.70 15.24 9.19
N ALA A 294 -26.24 14.03 9.21
CA ALA A 294 -26.54 13.33 10.46
C ALA A 294 -25.29 12.92 11.23
N VAL A 295 -24.28 12.34 10.53
CA VAL A 295 -23.01 11.98 11.17
C VAL A 295 -22.23 13.21 11.62
N GLN A 296 -22.37 14.34 10.93
CA GLN A 296 -21.78 15.61 11.38
C GLN A 296 -22.45 16.10 12.67
N ALA A 297 -23.78 16.02 12.79
CA ALA A 297 -24.50 16.34 14.03
C ALA A 297 -24.15 15.38 15.17
N TRP A 298 -23.97 14.08 14.87
CA TRP A 298 -23.48 13.10 15.83
C TRP A 298 -22.09 13.46 16.37
N LEU A 299 -21.15 13.76 15.47
CA LEU A 299 -19.75 14.07 15.84
C LEU A 299 -19.60 15.39 16.61
N THR A 300 -20.42 16.41 16.30
CA THR A 300 -20.29 17.76 16.88
C THR A 300 -21.15 17.98 18.10
N ALA A 301 -22.35 17.40 18.16
CA ALA A 301 -23.34 17.65 19.18
C ALA A 301 -23.82 16.39 19.93
N GLY A 302 -23.34 15.19 19.55
CA GLY A 302 -23.82 13.93 20.11
C GLY A 302 -25.30 13.66 19.78
N THR A 303 -25.81 14.24 18.69
CA THR A 303 -27.22 14.08 18.30
C THR A 303 -27.51 12.62 17.95
N PRO A 304 -28.41 11.92 18.67
CA PRO A 304 -28.74 10.52 18.36
C PRO A 304 -29.25 10.35 16.92
N PRO A 305 -28.95 9.23 16.26
CA PRO A 305 -29.42 9.00 14.91
C PRO A 305 -30.94 8.79 14.89
N ASP A 306 -31.59 9.34 13.87
CA ASP A 306 -32.99 9.08 13.59
C ASP A 306 -33.20 7.58 13.29
N PRO A 307 -34.15 6.87 13.94
CA PRO A 307 -34.48 5.48 13.66
C PRO A 307 -34.79 5.19 12.18
N PHE A 308 -35.37 6.12 11.44
CA PHE A 308 -35.61 5.99 10.01
C PHE A 308 -34.32 5.99 9.22
N LEU A 309 -33.35 6.86 9.56
CA LEU A 309 -32.02 6.87 8.97
C LEU A 309 -31.32 5.54 9.22
N VAL A 310 -31.35 5.03 10.46
CA VAL A 310 -30.75 3.73 10.84
C VAL A 310 -31.37 2.59 10.03
N GLY A 311 -32.71 2.59 9.88
CA GLY A 311 -33.42 1.61 9.04
C GLY A 311 -32.97 1.66 7.57
N ARG A 312 -32.76 2.86 7.03
CA ARG A 312 -32.26 3.04 5.64
C ARG A 312 -30.81 2.57 5.49
N LEU A 313 -29.94 2.88 6.46
CA LEU A 313 -28.56 2.39 6.49
C LEU A 313 -28.51 0.85 6.54
N ASN A 314 -29.30 0.22 7.41
CA ASN A 314 -29.42 -1.24 7.43
C ASN A 314 -29.89 -1.79 6.07
N ALA A 315 -30.90 -1.21 5.46
CA ALA A 315 -31.46 -1.68 4.19
C ALA A 315 -30.43 -1.65 3.04
N VAL A 316 -29.57 -0.62 2.98
CA VAL A 316 -28.61 -0.44 1.89
C VAL A 316 -27.22 -1.02 2.17
N THR A 317 -26.94 -1.47 3.40
CA THR A 317 -25.61 -2.01 3.76
C THR A 317 -25.66 -3.40 4.37
N GLY A 318 -26.84 -3.89 4.74
CA GLY A 318 -26.99 -5.11 5.53
C GLY A 318 -26.46 -5.05 6.96
N ILE A 319 -25.82 -3.95 7.36
CA ILE A 319 -25.22 -3.78 8.70
C ILE A 319 -26.34 -3.64 9.73
N ALA A 320 -26.25 -4.43 10.81
CA ALA A 320 -27.27 -4.48 11.86
C ALA A 320 -27.56 -3.08 12.45
N PRO A 321 -28.85 -2.72 12.68
CA PRO A 321 -29.25 -1.43 13.24
C PRO A 321 -28.58 -1.09 14.58
N ALA A 322 -28.26 -2.10 15.38
CA ALA A 322 -27.60 -1.92 16.66
C ALA A 322 -26.21 -1.27 16.53
N LEU A 323 -25.44 -1.62 15.50
CA LEU A 323 -24.12 -1.02 15.22
C LEU A 323 -24.26 0.46 14.86
N TRP A 324 -25.21 0.80 13.99
CA TRP A 324 -25.48 2.19 13.60
C TRP A 324 -26.03 3.05 14.75
N THR A 325 -26.80 2.45 15.65
CA THR A 325 -27.32 3.14 16.83
C THR A 325 -26.23 3.37 17.88
N GLN A 326 -25.31 2.43 18.01
CA GLN A 326 -24.17 2.52 18.94
C GLN A 326 -23.14 3.55 18.49
N ASP A 327 -22.84 3.58 17.20
CA ASP A 327 -21.92 4.55 16.60
C ASP A 327 -22.38 4.88 15.17
N LEU A 328 -22.93 6.07 14.99
CA LEU A 328 -23.34 6.53 13.66
C LEU A 328 -22.11 6.77 12.77
N ASN A 329 -20.96 7.11 13.33
CA ASN A 329 -19.70 7.26 12.61
C ASN A 329 -18.96 5.92 12.49
N LEU A 330 -19.65 4.91 11.98
CA LEU A 330 -19.21 3.53 11.96
C LEU A 330 -17.95 3.34 11.11
N GLN A 331 -16.89 2.93 11.76
CA GLN A 331 -15.60 2.66 11.12
C GLN A 331 -15.55 1.24 10.51
N PRO A 332 -14.62 0.95 9.56
CA PRO A 332 -14.54 -0.35 8.92
C PRO A 332 -14.23 -1.52 9.88
N GLY A 333 -13.49 -1.29 10.97
CA GLY A 333 -13.15 -2.34 11.93
C GLY A 333 -14.36 -3.09 12.50
N PRO A 334 -15.34 -2.41 13.13
CA PRO A 334 -16.60 -3.02 13.58
C PRO A 334 -17.42 -3.65 12.46
N VAL A 335 -17.40 -3.12 11.24
CA VAL A 335 -18.11 -3.71 10.08
C VAL A 335 -17.47 -5.04 9.71
N ARG A 336 -16.14 -5.11 9.63
CA ARG A 336 -15.40 -6.34 9.28
C ARG A 336 -15.68 -7.51 10.22
N THR A 337 -15.94 -7.23 11.49
CA THR A 337 -16.20 -8.25 12.52
C THR A 337 -17.69 -8.50 12.80
N GLY A 338 -18.55 -7.55 12.43
CA GLY A 338 -19.97 -7.56 12.79
C GLY A 338 -20.96 -7.81 11.65
N LEU A 339 -20.52 -7.69 10.38
CA LEU A 339 -21.43 -7.87 9.24
C LEU A 339 -21.85 -9.34 9.08
N LEU A 340 -20.91 -10.28 9.21
CA LEU A 340 -21.15 -11.71 9.11
C LEU A 340 -20.89 -12.38 10.47
N PRO A 341 -21.87 -13.04 11.10
CA PRO A 341 -21.69 -13.66 12.40
C PRO A 341 -20.54 -14.70 12.42
N GLY A 342 -19.60 -14.54 13.35
CA GLY A 342 -18.48 -15.47 13.51
C GLY A 342 -17.42 -15.45 12.40
N THR A 343 -17.47 -14.45 11.54
CA THR A 343 -16.60 -14.34 10.35
C THR A 343 -15.88 -13.00 10.36
N LEU A 344 -14.61 -13.00 9.99
CA LEU A 344 -13.83 -11.79 9.72
C LEU A 344 -13.80 -11.53 8.22
N ILE A 345 -14.13 -10.31 7.81
CA ILE A 345 -14.08 -9.84 6.42
C ILE A 345 -12.74 -9.16 6.16
N GLY A 346 -12.19 -9.32 4.96
CA GLY A 346 -10.97 -8.68 4.50
C GLY A 346 -11.04 -7.16 4.52
N ARG A 347 -9.91 -6.51 4.81
CA ARG A 347 -9.80 -5.05 4.76
C ARG A 347 -9.45 -4.57 3.34
N TYR A 348 -8.54 -5.27 2.69
CA TYR A 348 -8.14 -4.94 1.31
C TYR A 348 -9.11 -5.47 0.27
N ASP A 349 -9.78 -6.59 0.53
CA ASP A 349 -10.90 -7.05 -0.29
C ASP A 349 -11.98 -7.65 0.62
N ALA A 350 -13.06 -6.92 0.77
CA ALA A 350 -14.15 -7.32 1.65
C ALA A 350 -14.95 -8.53 1.13
N ARG A 351 -14.69 -9.00 -0.08
CA ARG A 351 -15.25 -10.24 -0.64
C ARG A 351 -14.53 -11.47 -0.09
N VAL A 352 -13.28 -11.31 0.37
CA VAL A 352 -12.55 -12.37 1.07
C VAL A 352 -12.98 -12.38 2.52
N SER A 353 -13.41 -13.52 3.01
CA SER A 353 -13.81 -13.69 4.40
C SER A 353 -13.35 -15.04 4.95
N ALA A 354 -13.18 -15.12 6.27
CA ALA A 354 -12.74 -16.33 6.93
C ALA A 354 -13.39 -16.46 8.32
N PRO A 355 -13.68 -17.71 8.78
CA PRO A 355 -14.15 -17.91 10.15
C PRO A 355 -13.19 -17.28 11.17
N ALA A 356 -13.74 -16.59 12.15
CA ALA A 356 -12.94 -16.03 13.24
C ALA A 356 -12.14 -17.14 13.92
N GLY A 357 -10.83 -16.92 14.12
CA GLY A 357 -9.90 -17.92 14.68
C GLY A 357 -9.34 -18.93 13.67
N SER A 358 -9.72 -18.87 12.39
CA SER A 358 -9.08 -19.65 11.33
C SER A 358 -7.66 -19.14 11.01
N ALA A 359 -6.87 -19.95 10.29
CA ALA A 359 -5.53 -19.56 9.86
C ALA A 359 -5.54 -18.29 8.96
N LEU A 360 -6.54 -18.15 8.10
CA LEU A 360 -6.69 -16.96 7.25
C LEU A 360 -7.02 -15.70 8.06
N ALA A 361 -7.70 -15.82 9.19
CA ALA A 361 -8.04 -14.69 10.06
C ALA A 361 -6.96 -14.37 11.11
N SER A 362 -5.91 -15.19 11.23
CA SER A 362 -4.93 -15.13 12.34
C SER A 362 -4.14 -13.81 12.39
N GLU A 363 -3.86 -13.20 11.24
CA GLU A 363 -3.13 -11.94 11.14
C GLU A 363 -4.06 -10.71 11.04
N GLY A 364 -5.36 -10.90 11.33
CA GLY A 364 -6.33 -9.81 11.37
C GLY A 364 -6.87 -9.34 10.02
N ASP A 365 -6.36 -9.86 8.90
CA ASP A 365 -6.88 -9.58 7.56
C ASP A 365 -6.83 -10.80 6.63
N PRO A 366 -7.98 -11.47 6.41
CA PRO A 366 -8.04 -12.64 5.52
C PRO A 366 -7.59 -12.35 4.10
N SER A 367 -7.87 -11.17 3.57
CA SER A 367 -7.50 -10.80 2.19
C SER A 367 -5.99 -10.68 2.01
N SER A 368 -5.28 -10.15 3.01
CA SER A 368 -3.81 -10.10 3.02
C SER A 368 -3.20 -11.48 3.25
N THR A 369 -3.68 -12.22 4.26
CA THR A 369 -3.17 -13.57 4.58
C THR A 369 -3.33 -14.53 3.42
N PHE A 370 -4.40 -14.38 2.62
CA PHE A 370 -4.69 -15.19 1.43
C PHE A 370 -3.59 -15.12 0.37
N ILE A 371 -3.07 -13.92 0.07
CA ILE A 371 -2.14 -13.70 -1.06
C ILE A 371 -0.67 -13.69 -0.65
N THR A 372 -0.34 -13.20 0.55
CA THR A 372 1.03 -12.90 0.98
C THR A 372 2.03 -14.05 0.81
N PRO A 373 1.74 -15.31 1.19
CA PRO A 373 2.70 -16.41 1.06
C PRO A 373 3.11 -16.69 -0.38
N SER A 374 2.15 -16.61 -1.31
CA SER A 374 2.40 -16.85 -2.75
C SER A 374 3.25 -15.74 -3.36
N PHE A 375 2.95 -14.48 -3.09
CA PHE A 375 3.76 -13.36 -3.58
C PHE A 375 5.19 -13.40 -3.06
N LYS A 376 5.36 -13.68 -1.75
CA LYS A 376 6.68 -13.80 -1.11
C LYS A 376 7.54 -14.90 -1.74
N THR A 377 6.95 -16.04 -2.02
CA THR A 377 7.66 -17.16 -2.63
C THR A 377 7.95 -16.91 -4.12
N ALA A 378 6.96 -16.39 -4.84
CA ALA A 378 7.07 -16.18 -6.28
C ALA A 378 8.10 -15.12 -6.63
N ILE A 379 8.16 -13.99 -5.92
CA ILE A 379 9.10 -12.91 -6.25
C ILE A 379 10.56 -13.37 -6.14
N THR A 380 10.91 -14.07 -5.06
CA THR A 380 12.28 -14.58 -4.86
C THR A 380 12.66 -15.53 -5.99
N ARG A 381 11.76 -16.48 -6.32
CA ARG A 381 12.01 -17.44 -7.40
C ARG A 381 12.11 -16.75 -8.76
N TYR A 382 11.21 -15.82 -9.05
CA TYR A 382 11.16 -15.10 -10.31
C TYR A 382 12.45 -14.28 -10.54
N LEU A 383 12.89 -13.53 -9.53
CA LEU A 383 14.13 -12.77 -9.60
C LEU A 383 15.34 -13.68 -9.86
N GLN A 384 15.43 -14.84 -9.17
CA GLN A 384 16.58 -15.75 -9.29
C GLN A 384 16.60 -16.52 -10.60
N HIS A 385 15.47 -17.11 -10.99
CA HIS A 385 15.44 -18.08 -12.09
C HIS A 385 15.07 -17.47 -13.44
N ASP A 386 14.08 -16.56 -13.44
CA ASP A 386 13.62 -15.95 -14.69
C ASP A 386 14.45 -14.71 -15.04
N LEU A 387 14.81 -13.89 -14.04
CA LEU A 387 15.56 -12.66 -14.26
C LEU A 387 17.07 -12.78 -13.97
N GLY A 388 17.52 -13.92 -13.47
CA GLY A 388 18.96 -14.18 -13.23
C GLY A 388 19.60 -13.28 -12.18
N TYR A 389 18.82 -12.70 -11.24
CA TYR A 389 19.34 -11.82 -10.22
C TYR A 389 19.76 -12.62 -8.97
N PRO A 390 21.09 -12.65 -8.61
CA PRO A 390 21.60 -13.61 -7.64
C PRO A 390 21.21 -13.33 -6.19
N ASP A 391 21.01 -12.06 -5.81
CA ASP A 391 20.83 -11.64 -4.41
C ASP A 391 19.34 -11.62 -3.97
N ALA A 392 18.43 -12.24 -4.72
CA ALA A 392 17.00 -12.21 -4.50
C ALA A 392 16.54 -12.81 -3.15
N ALA A 393 17.32 -13.69 -2.53
CA ALA A 393 16.96 -14.34 -1.26
C ALA A 393 16.71 -13.35 -0.10
N GLY A 394 17.28 -12.14 -0.19
CA GLY A 394 17.09 -11.05 0.78
C GLY A 394 15.83 -10.22 0.58
N TYR A 395 15.05 -10.46 -0.47
CA TYR A 395 13.91 -9.62 -0.83
C TYR A 395 12.84 -9.55 0.27
N ARG A 396 12.50 -8.32 0.69
CA ARG A 396 11.52 -8.02 1.75
C ARG A 396 10.27 -7.41 1.14
N ILE A 397 9.18 -8.18 1.12
CA ILE A 397 7.90 -7.69 0.59
C ILE A 397 7.30 -6.54 1.40
N SER A 398 7.64 -6.47 2.69
CA SER A 398 7.23 -5.40 3.60
C SER A 398 8.28 -5.15 4.69
N SER A 399 8.32 -3.91 5.18
CA SER A 399 9.13 -3.47 6.33
C SER A 399 8.19 -2.94 7.41
N GLU A 400 7.96 -3.74 8.45
CA GLU A 400 7.17 -3.33 9.63
C GLU A 400 7.82 -2.10 10.30
N ALA A 401 9.14 -2.09 10.42
CA ALA A 401 9.87 -0.96 11.00
C ALA A 401 9.65 0.36 10.24
N ALA A 402 9.62 0.32 8.90
CA ALA A 402 9.31 1.50 8.09
C ALA A 402 7.86 1.95 8.31
N ASN A 403 6.94 1.02 8.33
CA ASN A 403 5.52 1.28 8.54
C ASN A 403 5.23 1.90 9.91
N GLU A 404 5.85 1.35 10.97
CA GLU A 404 5.66 1.81 12.35
C GLU A 404 6.31 3.17 12.64
N SER A 405 7.41 3.50 11.93
CA SER A 405 8.21 4.70 12.18
C SER A 405 7.97 5.81 11.16
N TRP A 406 7.03 5.62 10.23
CA TRP A 406 6.80 6.55 9.15
C TRP A 406 6.39 7.94 9.64
N ASP A 407 7.09 8.96 9.15
CA ASP A 407 6.70 10.36 9.38
C ASP A 407 5.61 10.75 8.36
N PHE A 408 4.38 10.87 8.85
CA PHE A 408 3.23 11.29 8.06
C PHE A 408 3.12 12.82 7.96
N SER A 409 4.00 13.59 8.59
CA SER A 409 3.95 15.05 8.49
C SER A 409 4.22 15.50 7.05
N HIS A 410 3.44 16.48 6.60
CA HIS A 410 3.55 17.07 5.28
C HIS A 410 2.95 18.47 5.30
N ASP A 411 3.63 19.44 4.70
CA ASP A 411 3.21 20.85 4.60
C ASP A 411 2.69 21.44 5.93
N GLY A 412 3.43 21.15 7.02
CA GLY A 412 3.12 21.65 8.38
C GLY A 412 1.94 20.95 9.06
N LYS A 413 1.34 19.93 8.47
CA LYS A 413 0.30 19.08 9.05
C LYS A 413 0.89 17.78 9.58
N GLN A 414 0.27 17.19 10.62
CA GLN A 414 0.68 15.89 11.17
C GLN A 414 0.30 14.71 10.28
N LEU A 415 -0.77 14.86 9.51
CA LEU A 415 -1.23 13.89 8.52
C LEU A 415 -1.23 14.56 7.15
N PRO A 416 -0.81 13.87 6.10
CA PRO A 416 -0.67 14.46 4.78
C PRO A 416 -2.03 14.76 4.15
N ASP A 417 -2.09 15.91 3.50
CA ASP A 417 -3.09 16.28 2.51
C ASP A 417 -2.32 16.66 1.25
N THR A 418 -2.26 15.75 0.30
CA THR A 418 -1.44 15.87 -0.92
C THR A 418 -2.26 16.29 -2.13
N ILE A 419 -3.53 16.67 -1.93
CA ILE A 419 -4.36 17.23 -3.00
C ILE A 419 -3.80 18.57 -3.50
N PRO A 420 -3.28 19.47 -2.63
CA PRO A 420 -2.58 20.68 -3.09
C PRO A 420 -1.37 20.41 -3.99
N ASP A 421 -0.61 19.33 -3.74
CA ASP A 421 0.51 18.93 -4.60
C ASP A 421 0.05 18.48 -5.97
N LEU A 422 -1.00 17.66 -6.01
CA LEU A 422 -1.59 17.24 -7.28
C LEU A 422 -2.15 18.44 -8.05
N ALA A 423 -2.80 19.39 -7.36
CA ALA A 423 -3.27 20.63 -7.94
C ALA A 423 -2.11 21.46 -8.52
N ALA A 424 -1.03 21.62 -7.78
CA ALA A 424 0.16 22.32 -8.22
C ALA A 424 0.84 21.65 -9.43
N ALA A 425 0.88 20.32 -9.46
CA ALA A 425 1.39 19.57 -10.61
C ALA A 425 0.52 19.80 -11.86
N ILE A 426 -0.82 19.82 -11.72
CA ILE A 426 -1.75 20.13 -12.82
C ILE A 426 -1.60 21.58 -13.29
N GLU A 427 -1.41 22.53 -12.38
CA GLU A 427 -1.21 23.95 -12.72
C GLU A 427 0.11 24.16 -13.48
N GLN A 428 1.20 23.54 -13.03
CA GLN A 428 2.50 23.59 -13.68
C GLN A 428 2.52 22.86 -15.03
N ASN A 429 1.71 21.81 -15.16
CA ASN A 429 1.59 21.00 -16.37
C ASN A 429 0.11 20.80 -16.76
N PRO A 430 -0.53 21.76 -17.46
CA PRO A 430 -1.94 21.64 -17.86
C PRO A 430 -2.24 20.45 -18.77
N GLY A 431 -1.22 19.82 -19.35
CA GLY A 431 -1.33 18.59 -20.13
C GLY A 431 -1.28 17.29 -19.29
N LEU A 432 -1.04 17.39 -18.00
CA LEU A 432 -0.97 16.23 -17.10
C LEU A 432 -2.29 15.45 -17.12
N LYS A 433 -2.23 14.19 -17.47
CA LYS A 433 -3.37 13.27 -17.41
C LYS A 433 -3.39 12.59 -16.05
N VAL A 434 -4.55 12.53 -15.42
CA VAL A 434 -4.77 11.85 -14.12
C VAL A 434 -5.82 10.76 -14.29
N LEU A 435 -5.51 9.52 -13.92
CA LEU A 435 -6.44 8.40 -13.91
C LEU A 435 -6.52 7.81 -12.50
N SER A 436 -7.70 7.86 -11.90
CA SER A 436 -7.98 7.20 -10.63
C SER A 436 -8.71 5.87 -10.87
N LEU A 437 -8.20 4.78 -10.31
CA LEU A 437 -8.72 3.42 -10.40
C LEU A 437 -9.12 2.93 -9.01
N ASN A 438 -10.35 2.44 -8.85
CA ASN A 438 -10.92 2.19 -7.53
C ASN A 438 -11.73 0.89 -7.50
N GLY A 439 -11.59 0.11 -6.42
CA GLY A 439 -12.40 -1.07 -6.16
C GLY A 439 -13.61 -0.76 -5.28
N TYR A 440 -14.78 -1.32 -5.63
CA TYR A 440 -16.01 -1.13 -4.85
C TYR A 440 -15.94 -1.77 -3.45
N HIS A 441 -15.10 -2.80 -3.27
CA HIS A 441 -15.05 -3.62 -2.05
C HIS A 441 -13.80 -3.33 -1.19
N ASP A 442 -13.15 -2.20 -1.42
CA ASP A 442 -11.96 -1.74 -0.68
C ASP A 442 -12.34 -1.05 0.63
N LEU A 443 -12.10 -1.69 1.77
CA LEU A 443 -12.29 -1.13 3.11
C LEU A 443 -11.04 -0.42 3.66
N ALA A 444 -9.95 -0.36 2.90
CA ALA A 444 -8.74 0.38 3.27
C ALA A 444 -8.79 1.82 2.77
N THR A 445 -9.12 2.00 1.48
CA THR A 445 -9.21 3.29 0.80
C THR A 445 -10.52 3.36 0.00
N PRO A 446 -11.65 3.67 0.67
CA PRO A 446 -12.98 3.53 0.07
C PRO A 446 -13.14 4.48 -1.11
N PHE A 447 -13.67 3.96 -2.21
CA PHE A 447 -13.76 4.66 -3.49
C PHE A 447 -14.50 6.00 -3.42
N TYR A 448 -15.52 6.13 -2.56
CA TYR A 448 -16.27 7.40 -2.46
C TYR A 448 -15.48 8.46 -1.70
N GLN A 449 -14.62 8.10 -0.75
CA GLN A 449 -13.68 9.07 -0.17
C GLN A 449 -12.71 9.60 -1.22
N THR A 450 -12.21 8.74 -2.11
CA THR A 450 -11.39 9.16 -3.25
C THR A 450 -12.14 10.15 -4.15
N GLU A 451 -13.44 9.92 -4.44
CA GLU A 451 -14.24 10.87 -5.21
C GLU A 451 -14.36 12.23 -4.50
N LEU A 452 -14.55 12.24 -3.18
CA LEU A 452 -14.60 13.46 -2.38
C LEU A 452 -13.26 14.21 -2.36
N ASP A 453 -12.17 13.49 -2.27
CA ASP A 453 -10.82 14.07 -2.31
C ASP A 453 -10.53 14.71 -3.66
N LEU A 454 -10.76 13.98 -4.75
CA LEU A 454 -10.54 14.46 -6.11
C LEU A 454 -11.49 15.61 -6.49
N ALA A 455 -12.70 15.66 -5.91
CA ALA A 455 -13.63 16.77 -6.14
C ALA A 455 -13.09 18.12 -5.66
N ARG A 456 -12.12 18.15 -4.74
CA ARG A 456 -11.43 19.36 -4.29
C ARG A 456 -10.59 20.02 -5.39
N LEU A 457 -10.20 19.27 -6.42
CA LEU A 457 -9.50 19.80 -7.61
C LEU A 457 -10.44 20.58 -8.53
N GLY A 458 -11.76 20.52 -8.29
CA GLY A 458 -12.77 21.08 -9.21
C GLY A 458 -12.86 20.28 -10.52
N ALA A 459 -13.46 20.89 -11.53
CA ALA A 459 -13.60 20.28 -12.84
C ALA A 459 -12.25 20.26 -13.57
N GLN A 460 -11.72 19.08 -13.81
CA GLN A 460 -10.44 18.86 -14.52
C GLN A 460 -10.68 18.06 -15.80
N PRO A 461 -10.40 18.61 -16.99
CA PRO A 461 -10.65 17.93 -18.26
C PRO A 461 -9.76 16.70 -18.49
N ASN A 462 -8.67 16.60 -17.74
CA ASN A 462 -7.69 15.51 -17.83
C ASN A 462 -7.77 14.50 -16.68
N LEU A 463 -8.79 14.60 -15.82
CA LEU A 463 -9.01 13.69 -14.69
C LEU A 463 -10.11 12.68 -15.01
N GLY A 464 -9.73 11.41 -15.14
CA GLY A 464 -10.66 10.28 -15.25
C GLY A 464 -10.74 9.48 -13.95
N VAL A 465 -11.93 9.03 -13.57
CA VAL A 465 -12.15 8.16 -12.42
C VAL A 465 -12.87 6.91 -12.90
N ARG A 466 -12.41 5.74 -12.48
CA ARG A 466 -12.94 4.43 -12.86
C ARG A 466 -13.19 3.58 -11.62
N PHE A 467 -14.19 2.70 -11.73
CA PHE A 467 -14.62 1.83 -10.64
C PHE A 467 -14.80 0.41 -11.14
N TYR A 468 -14.39 -0.56 -10.31
CA TYR A 468 -14.41 -1.98 -10.66
C TYR A 468 -14.98 -2.81 -9.51
N ALA A 469 -15.42 -4.02 -9.82
CA ALA A 469 -15.92 -4.97 -8.83
C ALA A 469 -14.81 -5.62 -7.98
N GLY A 470 -13.64 -5.00 -7.89
CA GLY A 470 -12.48 -5.44 -7.11
C GLY A 470 -12.43 -4.91 -5.69
N GLY A 471 -11.42 -5.33 -4.94
CA GLY A 471 -10.97 -4.73 -3.69
C GLY A 471 -9.88 -3.68 -3.92
N HIS A 472 -8.97 -3.52 -2.95
CA HIS A 472 -7.84 -2.59 -2.97
C HIS A 472 -6.90 -2.84 -4.16
N MET A 473 -6.55 -4.11 -4.38
CA MET A 473 -5.76 -4.58 -5.52
C MET A 473 -6.72 -5.06 -6.63
N VAL A 474 -7.38 -4.10 -7.31
CA VAL A 474 -8.40 -4.38 -8.35
C VAL A 474 -7.88 -5.38 -9.38
N TYR A 475 -6.62 -5.24 -9.77
CA TYR A 475 -5.94 -6.08 -10.74
C TYR A 475 -5.80 -7.56 -10.34
N LEU A 476 -6.04 -7.93 -9.08
CA LEU A 476 -6.08 -9.35 -8.67
C LEU A 476 -7.38 -10.04 -9.06
N ASP A 477 -8.43 -9.28 -9.38
CA ASP A 477 -9.71 -9.80 -9.83
C ASP A 477 -9.66 -10.10 -11.32
N ASP A 478 -9.93 -11.36 -11.71
CA ASP A 478 -9.82 -11.82 -13.09
C ASP A 478 -10.86 -11.19 -14.04
N THR A 479 -11.97 -10.67 -13.50
CA THR A 479 -13.01 -9.97 -14.30
C THR A 479 -12.73 -8.47 -14.42
N SER A 480 -12.14 -7.86 -13.40
CA SER A 480 -11.84 -6.42 -13.33
C SER A 480 -10.54 -6.06 -14.05
N ARG A 481 -9.49 -6.88 -13.95
CA ARG A 481 -8.18 -6.62 -14.55
C ARG A 481 -8.22 -6.36 -16.07
N PRO A 482 -8.96 -7.12 -16.91
CA PRO A 482 -9.06 -6.80 -18.35
C PRO A 482 -9.72 -5.46 -18.62
N LEU A 483 -10.70 -5.05 -17.81
CA LEU A 483 -11.34 -3.73 -17.91
C LEU A 483 -10.38 -2.62 -17.52
N GLU A 484 -9.65 -2.82 -16.42
CA GLU A 484 -8.61 -1.90 -15.96
C GLU A 484 -7.49 -1.75 -17.01
N LYS A 485 -7.04 -2.85 -17.64
CA LYS A 485 -6.10 -2.82 -18.76
C LYS A 485 -6.62 -2.01 -19.94
N ALA A 486 -7.91 -2.14 -20.28
CA ALA A 486 -8.51 -1.39 -21.38
C ALA A 486 -8.55 0.12 -21.09
N ASP A 487 -8.92 0.51 -19.86
CA ASP A 487 -8.89 1.90 -19.41
C ASP A 487 -7.47 2.48 -19.40
N LEU A 488 -6.48 1.71 -18.94
CA LEU A 488 -5.07 2.10 -18.99
C LEU A 488 -4.56 2.25 -20.44
N ALA A 489 -4.88 1.32 -21.33
CA ALA A 489 -4.50 1.43 -22.74
C ALA A 489 -5.07 2.69 -23.38
N ALA A 490 -6.34 3.01 -23.10
CA ALA A 490 -6.97 4.25 -23.53
C ALA A 490 -6.28 5.50 -22.95
N PHE A 491 -5.91 5.44 -21.66
CA PHE A 491 -5.21 6.52 -20.97
C PHE A 491 -3.83 6.83 -21.58
N TYR A 492 -3.03 5.82 -21.94
CA TYR A 492 -1.73 6.05 -22.59
C TYR A 492 -1.89 6.69 -23.97
N GLN A 493 -2.89 6.28 -24.74
CA GLN A 493 -3.13 6.74 -26.10
C GLN A 493 -3.83 8.11 -26.17
N ALA A 494 -4.46 8.53 -25.09
CA ALA A 494 -5.33 9.69 -25.08
C ALA A 494 -4.58 11.02 -25.22
N ALA A 495 -5.16 11.95 -25.98
CA ALA A 495 -4.77 13.36 -25.96
C ALA A 495 -5.28 14.06 -24.68
N PRO A 496 -4.73 15.22 -24.30
CA PRO A 496 -5.30 16.04 -23.24
C PRO A 496 -6.80 16.32 -23.48
N GLY A 497 -7.59 16.32 -22.42
CA GLY A 497 -9.06 16.41 -22.49
C GLY A 497 -9.80 15.08 -22.68
N TRP A 498 -9.11 13.95 -22.56
CA TRP A 498 -9.59 12.59 -22.81
C TRP A 498 -10.62 12.07 -21.80
N ALA A 499 -10.60 12.59 -20.58
CA ALA A 499 -11.24 11.95 -19.43
C ALA A 499 -12.76 11.85 -19.51
N GLY A 500 -13.38 12.52 -20.47
CA GLY A 500 -14.84 12.60 -20.57
C GLY A 500 -15.44 13.37 -19.39
N ALA A 501 -16.73 13.17 -19.17
CA ALA A 501 -17.47 13.94 -18.19
C ALA A 501 -17.55 13.20 -16.83
N TRP A 502 -16.42 12.95 -16.15
CA TRP A 502 -16.55 12.66 -14.73
C TRP A 502 -17.07 13.92 -14.02
N THR A 503 -18.21 13.77 -13.38
CA THR A 503 -18.82 14.87 -12.62
C THR A 503 -18.42 14.67 -11.15
N PRO A 504 -17.63 15.58 -10.57
CA PRO A 504 -17.27 15.48 -9.17
C PRO A 504 -18.51 15.53 -8.28
N PRO A 505 -18.56 14.77 -7.18
CA PRO A 505 -19.64 14.87 -6.21
C PRO A 505 -19.64 16.26 -5.57
N ALA A 506 -20.84 16.72 -5.15
CA ALA A 506 -20.95 17.96 -4.37
C ALA A 506 -20.23 17.79 -3.04
N LEU A 507 -19.25 18.64 -2.77
CA LEU A 507 -18.52 18.63 -1.51
C LEU A 507 -19.42 19.11 -0.36
N PRO A 508 -19.30 18.54 0.85
CA PRO A 508 -19.86 19.13 2.05
C PRO A 508 -19.37 20.56 2.24
N VAL A 509 -20.20 21.44 2.80
CA VAL A 509 -19.90 22.88 2.96
C VAL A 509 -18.53 23.16 3.58
N ARG A 510 -18.07 22.31 4.52
CA ARG A 510 -16.74 22.44 5.14
C ARG A 510 -15.55 22.35 4.16
N TRP A 511 -15.74 21.69 3.01
CA TRP A 511 -14.71 21.50 2.00
C TRP A 511 -14.61 22.67 1.00
N THR A 512 -15.68 23.48 0.92
CA THR A 512 -15.73 24.66 0.05
C THR A 512 -15.20 25.93 0.73
N LEU A 513 -14.98 25.87 2.05
CA LEU A 513 -14.35 26.95 2.80
C LEU A 513 -12.82 26.79 2.68
N ALA A 514 -12.16 27.87 2.27
CA ALA A 514 -10.71 27.92 2.39
C ALA A 514 -10.30 27.60 3.83
N PRO A 515 -9.29 26.76 4.08
CA PRO A 515 -8.81 26.54 5.42
C PRO A 515 -8.49 27.89 6.07
N PRO A 516 -8.79 28.10 7.37
CA PRO A 516 -8.38 29.32 8.05
C PRO A 516 -6.87 29.47 7.86
N ALA A 517 -6.44 30.70 7.56
CA ALA A 517 -5.02 31.01 7.40
C ALA A 517 -4.25 30.45 8.62
N VAL A 518 -3.38 29.46 8.35
CA VAL A 518 -2.59 28.81 9.40
C VAL A 518 -1.67 29.88 9.99
N PRO A 519 -1.67 30.12 11.30
CA PRO A 519 -0.64 30.94 11.92
C PRO A 519 0.71 30.36 11.57
N ALA A 520 1.68 31.24 11.28
CA ALA A 520 3.05 30.82 10.97
C ALA A 520 3.52 29.79 12.00
N PRO A 521 4.12 28.67 11.58
CA PRO A 521 4.51 27.60 12.49
C PRO A 521 5.47 28.15 13.54
N GLU A 522 5.20 27.84 14.80
CA GLU A 522 6.22 27.97 15.84
C GLU A 522 7.41 27.08 15.43
N PRO A 523 8.65 27.52 15.68
CA PRO A 523 9.82 26.74 15.28
C PRO A 523 9.73 25.33 15.86
N MET A 524 9.75 24.33 14.99
CA MET A 524 9.68 22.91 15.39
C MET A 524 10.80 22.59 16.36
N VAL A 525 10.45 22.23 17.57
CA VAL A 525 11.35 21.49 18.45
C VAL A 525 11.52 20.11 17.80
N GLN A 526 12.74 19.77 17.40
CA GLN A 526 13.06 18.43 16.88
C GLN A 526 12.49 17.40 17.85
N ALA A 527 11.58 16.58 17.38
CA ALA A 527 11.05 15.47 18.16
C ALA A 527 12.21 14.53 18.53
N ALA A 528 12.35 14.25 19.81
CA ALA A 528 13.31 13.25 20.27
C ALA A 528 13.03 11.90 19.60
N PRO A 529 14.06 11.05 19.35
CA PRO A 529 13.87 9.73 18.79
C PRO A 529 12.92 8.93 19.69
N GLY A 530 11.76 8.54 19.17
CA GLY A 530 10.68 7.86 19.90
C GLY A 530 9.28 8.41 19.61
N GLY A 531 9.03 8.91 18.40
CA GLY A 531 7.69 9.28 17.94
C GLY A 531 6.71 8.10 18.05
N PRO A 532 5.39 8.36 18.07
CA PRO A 532 4.40 7.31 18.25
C PRO A 532 4.50 6.28 17.12
N LEU A 533 4.59 5.01 17.51
CA LEU A 533 4.60 3.86 16.59
C LEU A 533 3.35 3.92 15.69
N TYR A 534 3.55 3.87 14.38
CA TYR A 534 2.47 3.73 13.42
C TYR A 534 2.12 2.25 13.27
N ASP A 535 0.88 1.91 13.60
CA ASP A 535 0.29 0.62 13.30
C ASP A 535 -0.59 0.76 12.05
N PRO A 536 -0.31 0.05 10.94
CA PRO A 536 -1.10 0.13 9.73
C PRO A 536 -2.55 -0.31 9.93
N TYR A 537 -2.79 -1.09 10.99
CA TYR A 537 -4.12 -1.57 11.35
C TYR A 537 -4.85 -0.66 12.36
N VAL A 538 -4.14 0.35 12.91
CA VAL A 538 -4.72 1.35 13.80
C VAL A 538 -4.55 2.72 13.16
N PRO A 539 -5.64 3.38 12.76
CA PRO A 539 -5.60 4.71 12.16
C PRO A 539 -4.80 5.70 13.03
N PRO A 540 -3.94 6.53 12.42
CA PRO A 540 -3.09 7.47 13.18
C PRO A 540 -3.87 8.37 14.13
N GLY A 541 -5.06 8.82 13.77
CA GLY A 541 -5.92 9.65 14.61
C GLY A 541 -6.51 8.96 15.84
N LYS A 542 -6.47 7.65 15.95
CA LYS A 542 -6.84 6.89 17.16
C LYS A 542 -5.72 6.83 18.19
N ARG A 543 -4.53 7.29 17.82
CA ARG A 543 -3.41 7.42 18.74
C ARG A 543 -3.53 8.76 19.44
N ARG A 544 -3.78 8.75 20.73
CA ARG A 544 -3.62 9.96 21.53
C ARG A 544 -2.16 10.41 21.41
N PRO A 545 -1.87 11.74 21.25
CA PRO A 545 -0.52 12.22 21.47
C PRO A 545 -0.08 11.67 22.83
N SER A 546 0.95 10.87 22.85
CA SER A 546 1.48 10.31 24.09
C SER A 546 1.95 11.48 24.94
N ALA A 547 1.31 11.66 26.09
CA ALA A 547 2.04 12.20 27.22
C ALA A 547 3.28 11.31 27.37
N ALA A 548 4.47 11.86 27.45
CA ALA A 548 5.79 11.26 27.44
C ALA A 548 5.84 9.73 27.56
N PRO A 549 6.63 9.03 26.76
CA PRO A 549 6.63 7.58 26.71
C PRO A 549 6.83 7.02 28.12
N PRO A 550 6.10 5.96 28.50
CA PRO A 550 6.34 5.30 29.77
C PRO A 550 7.78 4.78 29.79
N SER A 551 8.51 5.14 30.82
CA SER A 551 9.94 4.89 30.98
C SER A 551 10.31 3.39 31.18
N SER A 552 9.40 2.45 30.93
CA SER A 552 9.69 1.02 30.94
C SER A 552 8.73 0.22 30.04
N GLY A 553 9.24 -0.77 29.32
CA GLY A 553 8.45 -1.71 28.50
C GLY A 553 7.42 -2.54 29.30
N ALA A 554 7.42 -2.45 30.63
CA ALA A 554 6.41 -3.06 31.51
C ALA A 554 5.09 -2.28 31.48
N ALA A 555 5.13 -0.95 31.43
CA ALA A 555 3.94 -0.10 31.40
C ALA A 555 3.19 -0.21 30.05
N LEU A 556 3.93 -0.36 28.95
CA LEU A 556 3.34 -0.59 27.62
C LEU A 556 2.63 -1.95 27.56
N ARG A 557 3.26 -3.01 28.09
CA ARG A 557 2.64 -4.34 28.17
C ARG A 557 1.37 -4.35 29.01
N GLU A 558 1.36 -3.61 30.12
CA GLU A 558 0.19 -3.49 30.98
C GLU A 558 -0.94 -2.68 30.30
N GLN A 559 -0.62 -1.66 29.53
CA GLN A 559 -1.60 -0.88 28.78
C GLN A 559 -2.20 -1.70 27.64
N VAL A 560 -1.41 -2.48 26.92
CA VAL A 560 -1.88 -3.44 25.89
C VAL A 560 -2.76 -4.51 26.52
N ARG A 561 -2.37 -5.04 27.68
CA ARG A 561 -3.14 -6.04 28.43
C ARG A 561 -4.51 -5.49 28.84
N ARG A 562 -4.59 -4.27 29.39
CA ARG A 562 -5.87 -3.63 29.75
C ARG A 562 -6.78 -3.39 28.54
N LYS A 563 -6.21 -3.09 27.37
CA LYS A 563 -6.99 -2.96 26.14
C LYS A 563 -7.51 -4.30 25.63
N LEU A 564 -6.72 -5.37 25.73
CA LEU A 564 -7.15 -6.71 25.37
C LEU A 564 -8.20 -7.25 26.34
N ASP A 565 -8.07 -6.97 27.65
CA ASP A 565 -9.07 -7.36 28.66
C ASP A 565 -10.39 -6.55 28.52
N ALA A 566 -10.35 -5.37 27.94
CA ALA A 566 -11.55 -4.56 27.67
C ALA A 566 -12.31 -4.98 26.38
N VAL A 567 -11.64 -5.68 25.47
CA VAL A 567 -12.23 -6.21 24.23
C VAL A 567 -12.73 -7.65 24.40
N ALA A 568 -12.14 -8.41 25.34
CA ALA A 568 -12.59 -9.74 25.70
C ALA A 568 -13.70 -9.62 26.76
N GLY A 569 -14.96 -9.84 26.36
CA GLY A 569 -16.06 -10.01 27.31
C GLY A 569 -15.78 -11.16 28.30
N PRO A 570 -16.48 -11.25 29.46
CA PRO A 570 -16.10 -12.02 30.63
C PRO A 570 -16.12 -13.56 30.51
N ASN A 571 -16.15 -14.16 29.32
CA ASN A 571 -16.41 -15.61 29.18
C ASN A 571 -15.48 -16.34 28.18
N ILE A 572 -14.17 -16.02 28.12
CA ILE A 572 -13.20 -16.87 27.42
C ILE A 572 -12.22 -17.46 28.44
N PRO A 573 -12.11 -18.83 28.57
CA PRO A 573 -11.14 -19.45 29.46
C PRO A 573 -9.71 -19.14 29.03
N ARG A 574 -8.89 -18.63 29.95
CA ARG A 574 -7.47 -18.34 29.71
C ARG A 574 -6.66 -19.62 29.60
N PRO A 575 -5.71 -19.75 28.67
CA PRO A 575 -4.71 -20.81 28.75
C PRO A 575 -3.82 -20.58 29.98
N GLY A 576 -3.65 -21.64 30.77
CA GLY A 576 -2.82 -21.63 31.97
C GLY A 576 -1.34 -21.39 31.65
N PRO A 577 -0.54 -20.92 32.62
CA PRO A 577 0.88 -20.70 32.43
C PRO A 577 1.58 -22.04 32.16
N GLY A 578 2.31 -22.09 31.03
CA GLY A 578 3.19 -23.21 30.70
C GLY A 578 4.27 -23.42 31.78
N PRO A 579 4.78 -24.64 31.97
CA PRO A 579 5.77 -24.93 32.99
C PRO A 579 7.08 -24.19 32.76
N ALA A 580 7.64 -23.65 33.82
CA ALA A 580 8.93 -22.99 33.84
C ALA A 580 10.05 -23.96 33.40
N PRO A 581 11.07 -23.47 32.64
CA PRO A 581 12.19 -24.31 32.27
C PRO A 581 13.02 -24.66 33.51
N ASP A 582 13.22 -25.96 33.69
CA ASP A 582 14.05 -26.54 34.73
C ASP A 582 15.50 -26.08 34.58
N ARG A 583 16.05 -25.47 35.63
CA ARG A 583 17.48 -25.22 35.76
C ARG A 583 18.15 -26.50 36.21
N ARG A 584 18.89 -27.09 35.33
CA ARG A 584 20.11 -27.86 35.71
C ARG A 584 21.19 -27.65 34.65
#